data_f897b75c4d8eb6d689267bc0c49b5fa0
#
_entry.id   f897b75c4d8eb6d689267bc0c49b5fa0
#
_cell.length_a   1.000
_cell.length_b   1.000
_cell.length_c   1.000
_cell.angle_alpha   90.00
_cell.angle_beta   90.00
_cell.angle_gamma   90.00
#
_symmetry.space_group_name_H-M   'P 1'
#
loop_
_entity.id
_entity.type
_entity.pdbx_description
1 polymer ?
#
loop_
_entity_poly.entity_id
_entity_poly.type
_entity_poly.pdbx_seq_one_letter_code
_entity_poly.pdbx_strand_id
1 'polypeptide(L)'
;MRRNELLQRVRDEAEVEASLKAVNQIVQAFCRVVQDETRQHGRCQVRGLGVFSLKQRAARMVRDIKTGQKREVPAKRVVRFRPEAGFAALADKAAG
;
A
#
# COMPACT_ATOMS: atom_id res chain seq x y z
N MET A 1 -4.40 -15.48 -3.32
CA MET A 1 -5.83 -15.12 -3.34
C MET A 1 -6.11 -14.21 -4.53
N ARG A 2 -7.07 -14.58 -5.33
CA ARG A 2 -7.47 -13.76 -6.47
C ARG A 2 -8.39 -12.64 -6.03
N ARG A 3 -8.48 -11.59 -6.86
CA ARG A 3 -9.29 -10.42 -6.53
C ARG A 3 -10.75 -10.77 -6.22
N ASN A 4 -11.37 -11.65 -7.00
CA ASN A 4 -12.77 -12.03 -6.77
C ASN A 4 -12.96 -12.73 -5.43
N GLU A 5 -12.03 -13.57 -5.05
CA GLU A 5 -12.06 -14.24 -3.75
C GLU A 5 -11.94 -13.24 -2.61
N LEU A 6 -11.06 -12.25 -2.77
CA LEU A 6 -10.90 -11.19 -1.78
C LEU A 6 -12.20 -10.39 -1.64
N LEU A 7 -12.83 -10.03 -2.75
CA LEU A 7 -14.07 -9.27 -2.72
C LEU A 7 -15.21 -10.06 -2.06
N GLN A 8 -15.28 -11.36 -2.35
CA GLN A 8 -16.28 -12.23 -1.70
C GLN A 8 -16.07 -12.27 -0.19
N ARG A 9 -14.83 -12.40 0.25
CA ARG A 9 -14.52 -12.40 1.68
C ARG A 9 -14.83 -11.08 2.34
N VAL A 10 -14.58 -9.97 1.65
CA VAL A 10 -14.94 -8.65 2.16
C VAL A 10 -16.45 -8.53 2.33
N ARG A 11 -17.20 -8.99 1.34
CA ARG A 11 -18.67 -8.97 1.41
C ARG A 11 -19.18 -9.81 2.58
N ASP A 12 -18.63 -11.01 2.74
CA ASP A 12 -19.05 -11.91 3.81
C ASP A 12 -18.70 -11.35 5.19
N GLU A 13 -17.53 -10.78 5.32
CA GLU A 13 -17.08 -10.17 6.58
C GLU A 13 -17.93 -8.96 6.94
N ALA A 14 -18.34 -8.17 5.96
CA ALA A 14 -19.18 -7.01 6.17
C ALA A 14 -20.64 -7.37 6.46
N GLU A 15 -21.04 -8.61 6.17
CA GLU A 15 -22.40 -9.10 6.36
C GLU A 15 -23.44 -8.23 5.65
N VAL A 16 -23.10 -7.78 4.42
CA VAL A 16 -24.00 -6.94 3.63
C VAL A 16 -24.54 -7.69 2.43
N GLU A 17 -25.78 -7.39 2.07
CA GLU A 17 -26.38 -7.87 0.86
C GLU A 17 -26.07 -6.91 -0.29
N ALA A 18 -24.95 -7.18 -0.94
CA ALA A 18 -24.53 -6.37 -2.07
C ALA A 18 -23.96 -7.29 -3.15
N SER A 19 -24.10 -6.86 -4.39
CA SER A 19 -23.49 -7.59 -5.51
C SER A 19 -21.97 -7.47 -5.43
N LEU A 20 -21.26 -8.43 -6.01
CA LEU A 20 -19.80 -8.33 -6.11
C LEU A 20 -19.38 -7.08 -6.89
N LYS A 21 -20.18 -6.68 -7.88
CA LYS A 21 -19.92 -5.46 -8.62
C LYS A 21 -19.94 -4.24 -7.70
N ALA A 22 -20.94 -4.14 -6.83
CA ALA A 22 -21.03 -3.03 -5.89
C ALA A 22 -19.88 -3.05 -4.89
N VAL A 23 -19.53 -4.22 -4.36
CA VAL A 23 -18.38 -4.37 -3.45
C VAL A 23 -17.09 -3.94 -4.15
N ASN A 24 -16.89 -4.37 -5.41
CA ASN A 24 -15.73 -3.98 -6.18
C ASN A 24 -15.65 -2.46 -6.37
N GLN A 25 -16.77 -1.83 -6.66
CA GLN A 25 -16.82 -0.37 -6.83
C GLN A 25 -16.42 0.36 -5.56
N ILE A 26 -16.89 -0.12 -4.41
CA ILE A 26 -16.55 0.48 -3.12
C ILE A 26 -15.08 0.30 -2.80
N VAL A 27 -14.55 -0.91 -3.00
CA VAL A 27 -13.14 -1.21 -2.75
C VAL A 27 -12.24 -0.38 -3.66
N GLN A 28 -12.59 -0.26 -4.94
CA GLN A 28 -11.82 0.57 -5.87
C GLN A 28 -11.84 2.04 -5.48
N ALA A 29 -13.01 2.53 -5.07
CA ALA A 29 -13.12 3.91 -4.62
C ALA A 29 -12.28 4.16 -3.36
N PHE A 30 -12.30 3.23 -2.43
CA PHE A 30 -11.47 3.29 -1.22
C PHE A 30 -9.98 3.38 -1.59
N CYS A 31 -9.52 2.54 -2.49
CA CYS A 31 -8.13 2.56 -2.92
C CYS A 31 -7.75 3.90 -3.57
N ARG A 32 -8.63 4.42 -4.42
CA ARG A 32 -8.39 5.72 -5.08
C ARG A 32 -8.30 6.86 -4.07
N VAL A 33 -9.17 6.85 -3.07
CA VAL A 33 -9.15 7.88 -2.03
C VAL A 33 -7.86 7.81 -1.22
N VAL A 34 -7.43 6.62 -0.84
CA VAL A 34 -6.18 6.43 -0.11
C VAL A 34 -4.99 6.93 -0.94
N GLN A 35 -4.95 6.59 -2.23
CA GLN A 35 -3.91 7.05 -3.13
C GLN A 35 -3.89 8.56 -3.24
N ASP A 36 -5.07 9.16 -3.39
CA ASP A 36 -5.21 10.59 -3.57
C ASP A 36 -4.80 11.37 -2.31
N GLU A 37 -5.24 10.92 -1.15
CA GLU A 37 -4.86 11.51 0.13
C GLU A 37 -3.35 11.43 0.36
N THR A 38 -2.74 10.28 0.04
CA THR A 38 -1.30 10.11 0.17
C THR A 38 -0.56 11.06 -0.75
N ARG A 39 -1.05 11.20 -1.99
CA ARG A 39 -0.42 12.07 -2.97
C ARG A 39 -0.53 13.54 -2.59
N GLN A 40 -1.71 13.99 -2.14
CA GLN A 40 -1.97 15.39 -1.87
C GLN A 40 -1.40 15.85 -0.53
N HIS A 41 -1.52 15.02 0.49
CA HIS A 41 -1.14 15.40 1.85
C HIS A 41 0.11 14.69 2.34
N GLY A 42 0.70 13.81 1.53
CA GLY A 42 1.92 13.09 1.86
C GLY A 42 1.72 11.96 2.84
N ARG A 43 0.51 11.75 3.32
CA ARG A 43 0.23 10.74 4.32
C ARG A 43 -1.26 10.39 4.33
N CYS A 44 -1.56 9.11 4.51
CA CYS A 44 -2.93 8.65 4.73
C CYS A 44 -2.91 7.52 5.75
N GLN A 45 -3.57 7.72 6.86
CA GLN A 45 -3.71 6.67 7.86
C GLN A 45 -4.97 5.87 7.59
N VAL A 46 -4.82 4.56 7.48
CA VAL A 46 -5.95 3.63 7.33
C VAL A 46 -6.03 2.81 8.61
N ARG A 47 -7.02 3.12 9.41
CA ARG A 47 -7.21 2.45 10.69
C ARG A 47 -7.43 0.94 10.46
N GLY A 48 -6.72 0.12 11.19
CA GLY A 48 -6.76 -1.33 11.02
C GLY A 48 -5.70 -1.88 10.09
N LEU A 49 -5.06 -1.03 9.29
CA LEU A 49 -4.00 -1.45 8.39
C LEU A 49 -2.68 -0.78 8.73
N GLY A 50 -2.61 0.53 8.62
CA GLY A 50 -1.39 1.26 8.84
C GLY A 50 -1.39 2.62 8.18
N VAL A 51 -0.21 3.12 7.88
CA VAL A 51 -0.02 4.46 7.34
C VAL A 51 0.71 4.38 6.00
N PHE A 52 0.11 4.98 4.99
CA PHE A 52 0.77 5.21 3.70
C PHE A 52 1.39 6.60 3.74
N SER A 53 2.63 6.72 3.32
CA SER A 53 3.32 7.99 3.30
C SER A 53 4.19 8.13 2.07
N LEU A 54 4.42 9.38 1.67
CA LEU A 54 5.39 9.68 0.64
C LEU A 54 6.72 10.00 1.29
N LYS A 55 7.77 9.35 0.82
CA LYS A 55 9.14 9.69 1.18
C LYS A 55 9.88 10.17 -0.04
N GLN A 56 10.65 11.21 0.16
CA GLN A 56 11.51 11.73 -0.88
C GLN A 56 12.90 11.15 -0.67
N ARG A 57 13.40 10.46 -1.69
CA ARG A 57 14.77 10.00 -1.69
C ARG A 57 15.62 11.05 -2.41
N ALA A 58 16.69 11.49 -1.76
CA ALA A 58 17.62 12.42 -2.35
C ALA A 58 18.35 11.78 -3.53
N ALA A 59 18.76 12.59 -4.46
CA ALA A 59 19.66 12.15 -5.54
C ALA A 59 20.96 11.61 -4.94
N ARG A 60 21.48 10.57 -5.53
CA ARG A 60 22.71 9.94 -5.03
C ARG A 60 23.54 9.41 -6.20
N MET A 61 24.84 9.26 -5.95
CA MET A 61 25.74 8.64 -6.90
C MET A 61 25.86 7.16 -6.60
N VAL A 62 25.71 6.36 -7.61
CA VAL A 62 25.84 4.91 -7.50
C VAL A 62 26.94 4.45 -8.46
N ARG A 63 27.82 3.58 -7.99
CA ARG A 63 28.88 3.01 -8.81
C ARG A 63 28.36 1.74 -9.48
N ASP A 64 28.48 1.70 -10.81
CA ASP A 64 28.16 0.49 -11.56
C ASP A 64 29.30 -0.52 -11.38
N ILE A 65 28.97 -1.67 -10.83
CA ILE A 65 29.96 -2.73 -10.55
C ILE A 65 30.55 -3.27 -11.83
N LYS A 66 29.79 -3.30 -12.92
CA LYS A 66 30.25 -3.90 -14.19
C LYS A 66 31.20 -2.98 -14.95
N THR A 67 30.93 -1.69 -14.97
CA THR A 67 31.70 -0.72 -15.75
C THR A 67 32.63 0.13 -14.91
N GLY A 68 32.40 0.15 -13.58
CA GLY A 68 33.15 1.03 -12.68
C GLY A 68 32.79 2.48 -12.79
N GLN A 69 31.84 2.82 -13.63
CA GLN A 69 31.41 4.21 -13.84
C GLN A 69 30.43 4.62 -12.77
N LYS A 70 30.50 5.90 -12.39
CA LYS A 70 29.53 6.49 -11.47
C LYS A 70 28.29 6.92 -12.24
N ARG A 71 27.13 6.63 -11.67
CA ARG A 71 25.86 7.01 -12.25
C ARG A 71 25.05 7.78 -11.22
N GLU A 72 24.44 8.88 -11.65
CA GLU A 72 23.54 9.63 -10.77
C GLU A 72 22.14 9.01 -10.80
N VAL A 73 21.63 8.71 -9.61
CA VAL A 73 20.23 8.31 -9.42
C VAL A 73 19.48 9.56 -9.00
N PRO A 74 18.53 10.04 -9.81
CA PRO A 74 17.82 11.28 -9.48
C PRO A 74 16.96 11.13 -8.24
N ALA A 75 16.68 12.25 -7.60
CA ALA A 75 15.73 12.29 -6.50
C ALA A 75 14.34 11.84 -6.99
N LYS A 76 13.64 11.09 -6.17
CA LYS A 76 12.29 10.67 -6.50
C LYS A 76 11.45 10.48 -5.23
N ARG A 77 10.14 10.54 -5.42
CA ARG A 77 9.20 10.20 -4.36
C ARG A 77 8.86 8.73 -4.42
N VAL A 78 8.77 8.10 -3.25
CA VAL A 78 8.35 6.71 -3.12
C VAL A 78 7.25 6.62 -2.08
N VAL A 79 6.34 5.67 -2.29
CA VAL A 79 5.29 5.39 -1.32
C VAL A 79 5.82 4.37 -0.33
N ARG A 80 5.64 4.66 0.95
CA ARG A 80 5.96 3.72 2.02
C ARG A 80 4.69 3.34 2.75
N PHE A 81 4.62 2.09 3.13
CA PHE A 81 3.57 1.58 3.99
C PHE A 81 4.17 1.13 5.31
N ARG A 82 3.62 1.64 6.40
CA ARG A 82 4.00 1.21 7.74
C ARG A 82 2.78 0.59 8.40
N PRO A 83 2.80 -0.72 8.68
CA PRO A 83 1.65 -1.37 9.33
C PRO A 83 1.48 -0.86 10.75
N GLU A 84 0.25 -0.76 11.21
CA GLU A 84 0.01 -0.44 12.60
C GLU A 84 0.38 -1.63 13.49
N ALA A 85 0.57 -1.38 14.78
CA ALA A 85 1.10 -2.37 15.71
C ALA A 85 0.28 -3.65 15.74
N GLY A 86 -1.04 -3.54 15.72
CA GLY A 86 -1.92 -4.71 15.73
C GLY A 86 -1.77 -5.56 14.48
N PHE A 87 -1.63 -4.93 13.33
CA PHE A 87 -1.42 -5.65 12.07
C PHE A 87 -0.02 -6.27 12.03
N ALA A 88 0.99 -5.52 12.42
CA ALA A 88 2.37 -6.02 12.44
C ALA A 88 2.50 -7.24 13.36
N ALA A 89 1.82 -7.23 14.49
CA ALA A 89 1.87 -8.33 15.46
C ALA A 89 1.31 -9.64 14.90
N LEU A 90 0.42 -9.57 13.90
CA LEU A 90 -0.13 -10.78 13.28
C LEU A 90 0.93 -11.59 12.55
N ALA A 91 2.02 -10.99 12.15
CA ALA A 91 3.11 -11.70 11.48
C ALA A 91 3.72 -12.77 12.39
N ASP A 92 3.80 -12.51 13.70
CA ASP A 92 4.33 -13.48 14.67
C ASP A 92 3.37 -14.64 14.91
N LYS A 93 2.09 -14.42 14.64
CA LYS A 93 1.06 -15.44 14.78
C LYS A 93 0.79 -16.20 13.50
N ALA A 94 1.32 -15.71 12.39
CA ALA A 94 1.18 -16.40 11.11
C ALA A 94 1.80 -17.79 11.27
N ALA A 95 1.03 -18.80 10.94
CA ALA A 95 1.51 -20.16 10.99
C ALA A 95 2.73 -20.29 10.09
N GLY A 96 3.84 -20.32 10.72
CA GLY A 96 5.10 -20.52 10.02
C GLY A 96 5.23 -21.94 9.56
#